data_a9fa751f3e734581505a99befce79e0a
#
_entry.id   a9fa751f3e734581505a99befce79e0a
#
_cell.length_a   1.000
_cell.length_b   1.000
_cell.length_c   1.000
_cell.angle_alpha   90.00
_cell.angle_beta   90.00
_cell.angle_gamma   90.00
#
_symmetry.space_group_name_H-M   'P 1'
#
loop_
_entity.id
_entity.type
_entity.pdbx_description
1 polymer ?
#
loop_
_entity_poly.entity_id
_entity_poly.type
_entity_poly.pdbx_seq_one_letter_code
_entity_poly.pdbx_strand_id
1 'polypeptide(L)'
;MKTTIGKYADTYNNYIHNNVNVSYVKKNFVNILFQLWFSPTLLLLFIRGTYYDNNNDYKMVEYIRNYEIVNLFLEYFYINPYVVRSSMIFHHIIVVIGAHTLVLSQGVDIPLLRNTVYMSNITITTNLLLDMVQTFHKNNLLKIVFLIYFFVVRLVIPFPFIFNISTGHYLSITPSENIPVSIFISCGMYTFYGLNMFWFYKICRIARKYIV
;
A
#
# COMPACT_ATOMS: atom_id res chain seq x y z
N MET A 1 -28.02 38.41 17.40
CA MET A 1 -26.79 38.66 16.62
C MET A 1 -25.84 37.48 16.83
N LYS A 2 -25.61 36.61 15.83
CA LYS A 2 -24.62 35.54 15.96
C LYS A 2 -23.24 36.21 16.00
N THR A 3 -22.42 35.86 16.98
CA THR A 3 -21.03 36.34 17.06
C THR A 3 -20.25 35.89 15.82
N THR A 4 -19.20 36.61 15.44
CA THR A 4 -18.32 36.26 14.32
C THR A 4 -17.81 34.82 14.43
N ILE A 5 -17.48 34.38 15.64
CA ILE A 5 -17.08 33.00 15.97
C ILE A 5 -18.19 32.02 15.63
N GLY A 6 -19.46 32.32 15.92
CA GLY A 6 -20.59 31.46 15.57
C GLY A 6 -20.78 31.28 14.06
N LYS A 7 -20.55 32.35 13.26
CA LYS A 7 -20.58 32.26 11.80
C LYS A 7 -19.46 31.38 11.25
N TYR A 8 -18.24 31.50 11.78
CA TYR A 8 -17.12 30.61 11.38
C TYR A 8 -17.37 29.15 11.76
N ALA A 9 -17.91 28.89 12.94
CA ALA A 9 -18.26 27.54 13.37
C ALA A 9 -19.35 26.91 12.48
N ASP A 10 -20.39 27.67 12.11
CA ASP A 10 -21.44 27.21 11.21
C ASP A 10 -20.89 26.93 9.80
N THR A 11 -20.03 27.80 9.29
CA THR A 11 -19.38 27.63 7.99
C THR A 11 -18.49 26.38 7.98
N TYR A 12 -17.70 26.19 9.02
CA TYR A 12 -16.82 25.04 9.19
C TYR A 12 -17.63 23.73 9.31
N ASN A 13 -18.67 23.71 10.12
CA ASN A 13 -19.55 22.55 10.26
C ASN A 13 -20.24 22.20 8.94
N ASN A 14 -20.72 23.19 8.20
CA ASN A 14 -21.31 22.97 6.87
C ASN A 14 -20.28 22.42 5.87
N TYR A 15 -19.04 22.92 5.91
CA TYR A 15 -17.96 22.39 5.08
C TYR A 15 -17.66 20.92 5.40
N ILE A 16 -17.51 20.59 6.69
CA ILE A 16 -17.27 19.23 7.14
C ILE A 16 -18.41 18.30 6.71
N HIS A 17 -19.66 18.64 6.98
CA HIS A 17 -20.81 17.83 6.61
C HIS A 17 -20.95 17.63 5.09
N ASN A 18 -20.56 18.61 4.29
CA ASN A 18 -20.69 18.54 2.85
C ASN A 18 -19.52 17.84 2.14
N ASN A 19 -18.32 17.87 2.69
CA ASN A 19 -17.11 17.41 1.98
C ASN A 19 -16.43 16.21 2.62
N VAL A 20 -16.66 15.97 3.92
CA VAL A 20 -16.02 14.90 4.68
C VAL A 20 -17.00 13.75 4.88
N ASN A 21 -16.57 12.54 4.59
CA ASN A 21 -17.30 11.32 4.92
C ASN A 21 -17.13 11.00 6.41
N VAL A 22 -17.91 11.66 7.26
CA VAL A 22 -17.84 11.53 8.71
C VAL A 22 -18.06 10.08 9.16
N SER A 23 -18.95 9.36 8.49
CA SER A 23 -19.19 7.93 8.77
C SER A 23 -17.95 7.08 8.51
N TYR A 24 -17.26 7.33 7.38
CA TYR A 24 -16.01 6.66 7.06
C TYR A 24 -14.93 6.96 8.09
N VAL A 25 -14.74 8.25 8.42
CA VAL A 25 -13.72 8.68 9.39
C VAL A 25 -13.97 8.06 10.76
N LYS A 26 -15.20 8.07 11.26
CA LYS A 26 -15.54 7.46 12.55
C LYS A 26 -15.23 5.95 12.57
N LYS A 27 -15.57 5.25 11.49
CA LYS A 27 -15.34 3.80 11.37
C LYS A 27 -13.86 3.44 11.25
N ASN A 28 -13.07 4.26 10.54
CA ASN A 28 -11.69 3.96 10.18
C ASN A 28 -10.69 4.85 10.91
N PHE A 29 -11.10 5.55 11.97
CA PHE A 29 -10.26 6.53 12.66
C PHE A 29 -8.90 5.97 13.07
N VAL A 30 -8.87 4.80 13.69
CA VAL A 30 -7.64 4.14 14.13
C VAL A 30 -6.76 3.77 12.93
N ASN A 31 -7.36 3.23 11.87
CA ASN A 31 -6.64 2.90 10.64
C ASN A 31 -6.05 4.15 9.96
N ILE A 32 -6.82 5.22 9.87
CA ILE A 32 -6.35 6.50 9.30
C ILE A 32 -5.16 7.04 10.11
N LEU A 33 -5.23 7.05 11.44
CA LEU A 33 -4.11 7.48 12.29
C LEU A 33 -2.89 6.59 12.09
N PHE A 34 -3.09 5.28 12.01
CA PHE A 34 -2.03 4.32 11.75
C PHE A 34 -1.35 4.59 10.39
N GLN A 35 -2.13 4.81 9.33
CA GLN A 35 -1.62 5.12 8.00
C GLN A 35 -0.87 6.47 7.97
N LEU A 36 -1.39 7.49 8.65
CA LEU A 36 -0.73 8.80 8.75
C LEU A 36 0.63 8.73 9.45
N TRP A 37 0.79 7.81 10.38
CA TRP A 37 2.07 7.59 11.07
C TRP A 37 3.00 6.68 10.27
N PHE A 38 2.52 5.54 9.81
CA PHE A 38 3.35 4.47 9.26
C PHE A 38 3.80 4.73 7.82
N SER A 39 2.91 5.25 6.96
CA SER A 39 3.23 5.46 5.55
C SER A 39 4.37 6.48 5.33
N PRO A 40 4.38 7.66 5.98
CA PRO A 40 5.51 8.57 5.91
C PRO A 40 6.79 7.98 6.49
N THR A 41 6.69 7.23 7.60
CA THR A 41 7.85 6.59 8.22
C THR A 41 8.50 5.57 7.29
N LEU A 42 7.70 4.72 6.63
CA LEU A 42 8.21 3.77 5.64
C LEU A 42 8.82 4.46 4.42
N LEU A 43 8.23 5.57 3.97
CA LEU A 43 8.79 6.36 2.88
C LEU A 43 10.16 6.96 3.26
N LEU A 44 10.28 7.49 4.46
CA LEU A 44 11.55 8.03 4.96
C LEU A 44 12.61 6.94 5.12
N LEU A 45 12.23 5.76 5.64
CA LEU A 45 13.13 4.61 5.74
C LEU A 45 13.55 4.11 4.35
N PHE A 46 12.64 4.09 3.38
CA PHE A 46 12.95 3.77 1.99
C PHE A 46 13.97 4.74 1.40
N ILE A 47 13.73 6.06 1.51
CA ILE A 47 14.65 7.08 1.01
C ILE A 47 16.02 6.94 1.68
N ARG A 48 16.07 6.75 2.99
CA ARG A 48 17.30 6.59 3.75
C ARG A 48 18.04 5.30 3.37
N GLY A 49 17.36 4.19 3.26
CA GLY A 49 17.91 2.88 2.86
C GLY A 49 18.48 2.90 1.44
N THR A 50 17.80 3.59 0.52
CA THR A 50 18.24 3.71 -0.88
C THR A 50 19.56 4.49 -1.00
N TYR A 51 19.79 5.47 -0.13
CA TYR A 51 20.95 6.37 -0.25
C TYR A 51 22.10 6.05 0.70
N TYR A 52 21.87 5.32 1.81
CA TYR A 52 22.83 5.33 2.91
C TYR A 52 23.32 3.97 3.44
N ASP A 53 22.60 2.84 3.22
CA ASP A 53 23.06 1.59 3.84
C ASP A 53 22.48 0.31 3.25
N ASN A 54 23.36 -0.64 2.90
CA ASN A 54 23.00 -1.93 2.34
C ASN A 54 22.53 -2.96 3.42
N ASN A 55 22.76 -2.70 4.71
CA ASN A 55 22.49 -3.65 5.79
C ASN A 55 21.10 -3.54 6.42
N ASN A 56 20.27 -2.56 6.00
CA ASN A 56 18.97 -2.31 6.60
C ASN A 56 17.78 -2.99 5.88
N ASP A 57 18.03 -3.74 4.79
CA ASP A 57 16.97 -4.35 3.99
C ASP A 57 16.10 -5.30 4.83
N TYR A 58 16.69 -6.12 5.71
CA TYR A 58 15.94 -7.05 6.57
C TYR A 58 15.11 -6.34 7.63
N LYS A 59 15.61 -5.27 8.23
CA LYS A 59 14.81 -4.47 9.17
C LYS A 59 13.61 -3.85 8.49
N MET A 60 13.77 -3.40 7.24
CA MET A 60 12.65 -2.87 6.45
C MET A 60 11.61 -3.96 6.15
N VAL A 61 12.04 -5.18 5.82
CA VAL A 61 11.12 -6.32 5.63
C VAL A 61 10.35 -6.62 6.92
N GLU A 62 11.03 -6.57 8.06
CA GLU A 62 10.41 -6.76 9.38
C GLU A 62 9.36 -5.67 9.68
N TYR A 63 9.66 -4.42 9.37
CA TYR A 63 8.70 -3.32 9.48
C TYR A 63 7.48 -3.52 8.58
N ILE A 64 7.69 -3.92 7.31
CA ILE A 64 6.60 -4.20 6.38
C ILE A 64 5.73 -5.36 6.91
N ARG A 65 6.36 -6.45 7.37
CA ARG A 65 5.65 -7.58 7.97
C ARG A 65 4.77 -7.13 9.13
N ASN A 66 5.34 -6.37 10.07
CA ASN A 66 4.62 -5.89 11.24
C ASN A 66 3.50 -4.92 10.86
N TYR A 67 3.75 -4.04 9.88
CA TYR A 67 2.73 -3.16 9.30
C TYR A 67 1.55 -3.97 8.75
N GLU A 68 1.82 -4.99 7.94
CA GLU A 68 0.77 -5.78 7.30
C GLU A 68 -0.01 -6.65 8.30
N ILE A 69 0.65 -7.15 9.35
CA ILE A 69 -0.02 -7.86 10.46
C ILE A 69 -0.99 -6.91 11.18
N VAL A 70 -0.53 -5.70 11.54
CA VAL A 70 -1.38 -4.71 12.20
C VAL A 70 -2.53 -4.28 11.29
N ASN A 71 -2.25 -4.07 10.01
CA ASN A 71 -3.25 -3.67 9.03
C ASN A 71 -4.33 -4.76 8.86
N LEU A 72 -3.92 -6.02 8.74
CA LEU A 72 -4.84 -7.17 8.69
C LEU A 72 -5.71 -7.25 9.95
N PHE A 73 -5.11 -7.03 11.13
CA PHE A 73 -5.83 -7.02 12.40
C PHE A 73 -6.85 -5.88 12.44
N LEU A 74 -6.46 -4.66 12.05
CA LEU A 74 -7.34 -3.49 12.02
C LEU A 74 -8.49 -3.70 11.03
N GLU A 75 -8.21 -4.22 9.84
CA GLU A 75 -9.24 -4.51 8.84
C GLU A 75 -10.22 -5.58 9.33
N TYR A 76 -9.75 -6.64 9.97
CA TYR A 76 -10.59 -7.72 10.44
C TYR A 76 -11.48 -7.34 11.62
N PHE A 77 -10.96 -6.57 12.58
CA PHE A 77 -11.70 -6.26 13.82
C PHE A 77 -12.45 -4.93 13.79
N TYR A 78 -11.99 -3.95 13.02
CA TYR A 78 -12.57 -2.60 13.02
C TYR A 78 -13.34 -2.26 11.74
N ILE A 79 -12.97 -2.82 10.61
CA ILE A 79 -13.74 -2.68 9.38
C ILE A 79 -14.74 -3.82 9.38
N ASN A 80 -16.05 -3.49 9.37
CA ASN A 80 -17.15 -4.46 9.36
C ASN A 80 -16.79 -5.70 8.52
N PRO A 81 -16.74 -6.91 9.09
CA PRO A 81 -16.30 -8.13 8.41
C PRO A 81 -17.08 -8.45 7.15
N TYR A 82 -18.32 -7.93 7.00
CA TYR A 82 -19.12 -8.08 5.79
C TYR A 82 -18.66 -7.20 4.62
N VAL A 83 -17.75 -6.24 4.84
CA VAL A 83 -17.23 -5.32 3.83
C VAL A 83 -15.79 -5.65 3.45
N VAL A 84 -15.08 -6.41 4.29
CA VAL A 84 -13.70 -6.83 4.01
C VAL A 84 -13.71 -7.74 2.79
N ARG A 85 -13.20 -7.23 1.69
CA ARG A 85 -13.10 -8.01 0.45
C ARG A 85 -12.08 -9.12 0.64
N SER A 86 -12.47 -10.36 0.37
CA SER A 86 -11.57 -11.52 0.42
C SER A 86 -10.23 -11.30 -0.30
N SER A 87 -10.23 -10.48 -1.36
CA SER A 87 -9.01 -10.09 -2.07
C SER A 87 -8.03 -9.24 -1.24
N MET A 88 -8.51 -8.45 -0.28
CA MET A 88 -7.65 -7.66 0.61
C MET A 88 -7.02 -8.56 1.67
N ILE A 89 -7.82 -9.42 2.31
CA ILE A 89 -7.31 -10.40 3.27
C ILE A 89 -6.26 -11.29 2.62
N PHE A 90 -6.55 -11.80 1.42
CA PHE A 90 -5.62 -12.63 0.66
C PHE A 90 -4.31 -11.89 0.36
N HIS A 91 -4.39 -10.60 -0.03
CA HIS A 91 -3.23 -9.75 -0.22
C HIS A 91 -2.37 -9.65 1.04
N HIS A 92 -2.95 -9.27 2.18
CA HIS A 92 -2.21 -9.13 3.44
C HIS A 92 -1.58 -10.45 3.89
N ILE A 93 -2.30 -11.57 3.76
CA ILE A 93 -1.77 -12.90 4.09
C ILE A 93 -0.53 -13.23 3.24
N ILE A 94 -0.59 -13.01 1.92
CA ILE A 94 0.54 -13.27 1.02
C ILE A 94 1.73 -12.39 1.39
N VAL A 95 1.51 -11.11 1.65
CA VAL A 95 2.60 -10.18 2.01
C VAL A 95 3.22 -10.56 3.36
N VAL A 96 2.40 -10.92 4.36
CA VAL A 96 2.89 -11.38 5.67
C VAL A 96 3.72 -12.66 5.54
N ILE A 97 3.22 -13.67 4.81
CA ILE A 97 3.96 -14.92 4.58
C ILE A 97 5.27 -14.64 3.82
N GLY A 98 5.21 -13.85 2.75
CA GLY A 98 6.39 -13.48 1.97
C GLY A 98 7.42 -12.75 2.82
N ALA A 99 7.02 -11.72 3.55
CA ALA A 99 7.90 -10.95 4.41
C ALA A 99 8.48 -11.80 5.56
N HIS A 100 7.68 -12.72 6.15
CA HIS A 100 8.16 -13.62 7.18
C HIS A 100 9.21 -14.60 6.65
N THR A 101 8.98 -15.19 5.48
CA THR A 101 9.95 -16.06 4.80
C THR A 101 11.27 -15.32 4.56
N LEU A 102 11.20 -14.05 4.13
CA LEU A 102 12.37 -13.23 3.88
C LEU A 102 13.14 -12.90 5.16
N VAL A 103 12.43 -12.63 6.27
CA VAL A 103 13.06 -12.40 7.59
C VAL A 103 13.79 -13.67 8.07
N LEU A 104 13.22 -14.86 7.85
CA LEU A 104 13.86 -16.13 8.20
C LEU A 104 15.09 -16.44 7.33
N SER A 105 15.17 -15.83 6.13
CA SER A 105 16.31 -15.99 5.21
C SER A 105 17.43 -14.97 5.47
N GLN A 106 17.53 -14.41 6.67
CA GLN A 106 18.59 -13.44 7.04
C GLN A 106 19.97 -14.04 6.79
N GLY A 107 20.82 -13.22 6.14
CA GLY A 107 22.19 -13.64 5.79
C GLY A 107 22.32 -14.29 4.42
N VAL A 108 21.20 -14.51 3.70
CA VAL A 108 21.19 -15.04 2.35
C VAL A 108 21.18 -13.87 1.36
N ASP A 109 22.18 -13.81 0.49
CA ASP A 109 22.21 -12.81 -0.59
C ASP A 109 21.23 -13.19 -1.70
N ILE A 110 20.05 -12.57 -1.65
CA ILE A 110 19.02 -12.74 -2.68
C ILE A 110 18.80 -11.39 -3.36
N PRO A 111 19.35 -11.18 -4.57
CA PRO A 111 19.20 -9.91 -5.30
C PRO A 111 17.74 -9.49 -5.52
N LEU A 112 16.85 -10.48 -5.65
CA LEU A 112 15.42 -10.28 -5.80
C LEU A 112 14.79 -9.64 -4.54
N LEU A 113 15.33 -9.93 -3.35
CA LEU A 113 14.79 -9.48 -2.07
C LEU A 113 14.79 -7.95 -1.95
N ARG A 114 15.92 -7.32 -2.24
CA ARG A 114 16.06 -5.86 -2.16
C ARG A 114 15.00 -5.15 -3.02
N ASN A 115 14.85 -5.58 -4.27
CA ASN A 115 13.88 -4.96 -5.17
C ASN A 115 12.43 -5.21 -4.73
N THR A 116 12.14 -6.38 -4.16
CA THR A 116 10.83 -6.69 -3.56
C THR A 116 10.50 -5.73 -2.41
N VAL A 117 11.46 -5.47 -1.52
CA VAL A 117 11.30 -4.52 -0.41
C VAL A 117 11.05 -3.11 -0.93
N TYR A 118 11.81 -2.65 -1.93
CA TYR A 118 11.60 -1.33 -2.53
C TYR A 118 10.20 -1.19 -3.13
N MET A 119 9.76 -2.20 -3.88
CA MET A 119 8.42 -2.18 -4.49
C MET A 119 7.31 -2.19 -3.43
N SER A 120 7.47 -2.95 -2.36
CA SER A 120 6.50 -2.99 -1.26
C SER A 120 6.36 -1.63 -0.57
N ASN A 121 7.48 -0.97 -0.26
CA ASN A 121 7.46 0.33 0.40
C ASN A 121 6.74 1.41 -0.40
N ILE A 122 7.04 1.51 -1.70
CA ILE A 122 6.39 2.49 -2.57
C ILE A 122 4.89 2.21 -2.65
N THR A 123 4.47 0.94 -2.75
CA THR A 123 3.06 0.60 -2.88
C THR A 123 2.23 0.90 -1.62
N ILE A 124 2.82 0.82 -0.44
CA ILE A 124 2.15 1.15 0.83
C ILE A 124 1.69 2.61 0.87
N THR A 125 2.43 3.54 0.25
CA THR A 125 2.06 4.96 0.23
C THR A 125 0.71 5.23 -0.45
N THR A 126 0.24 4.33 -1.31
CA THR A 126 -1.08 4.44 -1.94
C THR A 126 -2.23 4.25 -0.97
N ASN A 127 -2.02 3.55 0.15
CA ASN A 127 -3.07 3.30 1.14
C ASN A 127 -3.48 4.60 1.84
N LEU A 128 -2.51 5.44 2.21
CA LEU A 128 -2.79 6.75 2.79
C LEU A 128 -3.61 7.63 1.82
N LEU A 129 -3.25 7.65 0.53
CA LEU A 129 -3.98 8.44 -0.45
C LEU A 129 -5.39 7.88 -0.70
N LEU A 130 -5.58 6.56 -0.61
CA LEU A 130 -6.90 5.93 -0.65
C LEU A 130 -7.78 6.39 0.51
N ASP A 131 -7.24 6.42 1.74
CA ASP A 131 -7.96 6.91 2.92
C ASP A 131 -8.34 8.39 2.77
N MET A 132 -7.45 9.21 2.20
CA MET A 132 -7.78 10.61 1.88
C MET A 132 -8.93 10.72 0.87
N VAL A 133 -8.93 9.91 -0.19
CA VAL A 133 -10.02 9.88 -1.18
C VAL A 133 -11.35 9.45 -0.56
N GLN A 134 -11.32 8.47 0.34
CA GLN A 134 -12.52 8.01 1.06
C GLN A 134 -13.02 9.07 2.05
N THR A 135 -12.11 9.76 2.72
CA THR A 135 -12.42 10.86 3.64
C THR A 135 -13.04 12.04 2.91
N PHE A 136 -12.42 12.48 1.81
CA PHE A 136 -12.86 13.63 1.00
C PHE A 136 -13.58 13.17 -0.28
N HIS A 137 -14.58 12.32 -0.13
CA HIS A 137 -15.22 11.57 -1.19
C HIS A 137 -15.83 12.40 -2.33
N LYS A 138 -16.11 13.69 -2.12
CA LYS A 138 -16.61 14.62 -3.13
C LYS A 138 -15.52 15.35 -3.91
N ASN A 139 -14.25 15.23 -3.50
CA ASN A 139 -13.13 15.88 -4.17
C ASN A 139 -12.69 15.09 -5.42
N ASN A 140 -13.14 15.53 -6.59
CA ASN A 140 -12.83 14.85 -7.84
C ASN A 140 -11.35 15.00 -8.24
N LEU A 141 -10.70 16.11 -7.90
CA LEU A 141 -9.28 16.29 -8.16
C LEU A 141 -8.47 15.24 -7.39
N LEU A 142 -8.79 15.02 -6.12
CA LEU A 142 -8.11 14.01 -5.29
C LEU A 142 -8.31 12.59 -5.84
N LYS A 143 -9.49 12.28 -6.39
CA LYS A 143 -9.74 10.99 -7.06
C LYS A 143 -8.87 10.81 -8.31
N ILE A 144 -8.72 11.86 -9.12
CA ILE A 144 -7.87 11.83 -10.32
C ILE A 144 -6.40 11.66 -9.92
N VAL A 145 -5.94 12.43 -8.94
CA VAL A 145 -4.57 12.31 -8.39
C VAL A 145 -4.32 10.88 -7.90
N PHE A 146 -5.26 10.31 -7.14
CA PHE A 146 -5.16 8.92 -6.68
C PHE A 146 -5.08 7.92 -7.82
N LEU A 147 -5.93 8.06 -8.86
CA LEU A 147 -5.93 7.17 -10.02
C LEU A 147 -4.57 7.18 -10.73
N ILE A 148 -4.03 8.38 -11.00
CA ILE A 148 -2.72 8.55 -11.65
C ILE A 148 -1.61 7.99 -10.76
N TYR A 149 -1.62 8.34 -9.48
CA TYR A 149 -0.62 7.89 -8.51
C TYR A 149 -0.64 6.35 -8.36
N PHE A 150 -1.83 5.76 -8.25
CA PHE A 150 -1.99 4.30 -8.19
C PHE A 150 -1.41 3.64 -9.45
N PHE A 151 -1.74 4.16 -10.65
CA PHE A 151 -1.22 3.64 -11.90
C PHE A 151 0.32 3.66 -11.93
N VAL A 152 0.90 4.81 -11.64
CA VAL A 152 2.36 5.00 -11.69
C VAL A 152 3.05 4.10 -10.66
N VAL A 153 2.62 4.16 -9.40
CA VAL A 153 3.32 3.50 -8.29
C VAL A 153 3.10 1.99 -8.27
N ARG A 154 1.92 1.52 -8.66
CA ARG A 154 1.59 0.09 -8.56
C ARG A 154 1.72 -0.69 -9.87
N LEU A 155 1.78 -0.02 -11.00
CA LEU A 155 1.88 -0.70 -12.30
C LEU A 155 3.12 -0.27 -13.08
N VAL A 156 3.37 1.03 -13.24
CA VAL A 156 4.49 1.50 -14.08
C VAL A 156 5.84 1.25 -13.39
N ILE A 157 5.99 1.66 -12.15
CA ILE A 157 7.26 1.50 -11.40
C ILE A 157 7.62 0.01 -11.20
N PRO A 158 6.70 -0.91 -10.82
CA PRO A 158 7.02 -2.33 -10.68
C PRO A 158 7.23 -3.07 -12.01
N PHE A 159 6.77 -2.52 -13.14
CA PHE A 159 6.82 -3.22 -14.42
C PHE A 159 8.22 -3.69 -14.84
N PRO A 160 9.28 -2.86 -14.80
CA PRO A 160 10.63 -3.32 -15.14
C PRO A 160 11.12 -4.46 -14.24
N PHE A 161 10.72 -4.42 -12.97
CA PHE A 161 11.05 -5.47 -12.00
C PHE A 161 10.35 -6.79 -12.37
N ILE A 162 9.04 -6.75 -12.67
CA ILE A 162 8.29 -7.92 -13.14
C ILE A 162 8.84 -8.45 -14.46
N PHE A 163 9.24 -7.55 -15.37
CA PHE A 163 9.88 -7.94 -16.62
C PHE A 163 11.19 -8.70 -16.38
N ASN A 164 12.05 -8.23 -15.48
CA ASN A 164 13.29 -8.90 -15.11
C ASN A 164 13.05 -10.29 -14.45
N ILE A 165 11.97 -10.44 -13.68
CA ILE A 165 11.55 -11.75 -13.18
C ILE A 165 11.18 -12.65 -14.36
N SER A 166 10.38 -12.15 -15.32
CA SER A 166 9.90 -12.91 -16.48
C SER A 166 11.01 -13.41 -17.41
N THR A 167 12.08 -12.63 -17.52
CA THR A 167 13.26 -13.02 -18.34
C THR A 167 14.22 -13.97 -17.61
N GLY A 168 13.94 -14.32 -16.36
CA GLY A 168 14.80 -15.17 -15.54
C GLY A 168 16.08 -14.48 -15.04
N HIS A 169 16.18 -13.15 -15.21
CA HIS A 169 17.38 -12.40 -14.80
C HIS A 169 17.75 -12.65 -13.34
N TYR A 170 16.79 -12.59 -12.43
CA TYR A 170 17.07 -12.83 -11.01
C TYR A 170 17.49 -14.27 -10.71
N LEU A 171 16.93 -15.24 -11.41
CA LEU A 171 17.32 -16.65 -11.23
C LEU A 171 18.75 -16.90 -11.71
N SER A 172 19.18 -16.23 -12.78
CA SER A 172 20.54 -16.40 -13.33
C SER A 172 21.65 -15.84 -12.43
N ILE A 173 21.33 -14.87 -11.55
CA ILE A 173 22.28 -14.24 -10.63
C ILE A 173 22.11 -14.72 -9.17
N THR A 174 21.16 -15.61 -8.91
CA THR A 174 20.91 -16.17 -7.57
C THR A 174 21.73 -17.41 -7.35
N PRO A 175 22.44 -17.56 -6.21
CA PRO A 175 23.12 -18.80 -5.84
C PRO A 175 22.18 -20.01 -5.88
N SER A 176 22.69 -21.17 -6.27
CA SER A 176 21.87 -22.37 -6.51
C SER A 176 21.05 -22.82 -5.30
N GLU A 177 21.59 -22.68 -4.10
CA GLU A 177 20.92 -22.98 -2.83
C GLU A 177 19.71 -22.07 -2.55
N ASN A 178 19.68 -20.88 -3.16
CA ASN A 178 18.65 -19.87 -2.94
C ASN A 178 17.58 -19.79 -4.03
N ILE A 179 17.72 -20.60 -5.09
CA ILE A 179 16.77 -20.65 -6.22
C ILE A 179 15.33 -20.92 -5.74
N PRO A 180 15.05 -21.90 -4.84
CA PRO A 180 13.67 -22.15 -4.39
C PRO A 180 13.03 -20.93 -3.75
N VAL A 181 13.78 -20.17 -2.93
CA VAL A 181 13.30 -18.94 -2.30
C VAL A 181 13.03 -17.85 -3.34
N SER A 182 13.92 -17.69 -4.32
CA SER A 182 13.74 -16.76 -5.43
C SER A 182 12.51 -17.08 -6.27
N ILE A 183 12.23 -18.35 -6.54
CA ILE A 183 11.02 -18.78 -7.25
C ILE A 183 9.78 -18.42 -6.42
N PHE A 184 9.78 -18.71 -5.12
CA PHE A 184 8.67 -18.37 -4.22
C PHE A 184 8.38 -16.87 -4.21
N ILE A 185 9.42 -16.03 -4.06
CA ILE A 185 9.28 -14.57 -4.12
C ILE A 185 8.73 -14.12 -5.48
N SER A 186 9.23 -14.70 -6.58
CA SER A 186 8.78 -14.38 -7.92
C SER A 186 7.29 -14.67 -8.10
N CYS A 187 6.81 -15.82 -7.66
CA CYS A 187 5.39 -16.18 -7.69
C CYS A 187 4.54 -15.20 -6.87
N GLY A 188 5.02 -14.82 -5.67
CA GLY A 188 4.37 -13.80 -4.84
C GLY A 188 4.26 -12.46 -5.56
N MET A 189 5.32 -12.01 -6.21
CA MET A 189 5.35 -10.74 -6.94
C MET A 189 4.44 -10.74 -8.17
N TYR A 190 4.37 -11.83 -8.92
CA TYR A 190 3.40 -11.97 -10.01
C TYR A 190 1.96 -11.88 -9.49
N THR A 191 1.66 -12.59 -8.42
CA THR A 191 0.33 -12.57 -7.80
C THR A 191 -0.02 -11.15 -7.34
N PHE A 192 0.92 -10.48 -6.68
CA PHE A 192 0.75 -9.11 -6.21
C PHE A 192 0.53 -8.14 -7.39
N TYR A 193 1.31 -8.25 -8.46
CA TYR A 193 1.16 -7.41 -9.64
C TYR A 193 -0.19 -7.64 -10.33
N GLY A 194 -0.61 -8.89 -10.48
CA GLY A 194 -1.92 -9.26 -11.01
C GLY A 194 -3.09 -8.67 -10.19
N LEU A 195 -2.98 -8.70 -8.85
CA LEU A 195 -3.96 -8.05 -7.97
C LEU A 195 -4.00 -6.54 -8.17
N ASN A 196 -2.85 -5.87 -8.33
CA ASN A 196 -2.79 -4.44 -8.60
C ASN A 196 -3.45 -4.08 -9.95
N MET A 197 -3.24 -4.88 -10.99
CA MET A 197 -3.94 -4.72 -12.28
C MET A 197 -5.46 -4.86 -12.12
N PHE A 198 -5.91 -5.86 -11.38
CA PHE A 198 -7.33 -6.07 -11.11
C PHE A 198 -7.95 -4.90 -10.33
N TRP A 199 -7.26 -4.38 -9.31
CA TRP A 199 -7.74 -3.22 -8.57
C TRP A 199 -7.76 -1.96 -9.43
N PHE A 200 -6.72 -1.74 -10.24
CA PHE A 200 -6.68 -0.62 -11.17
C PHE A 200 -7.87 -0.65 -12.15
N TYR A 201 -8.16 -1.82 -12.72
CA TYR A 201 -9.35 -2.00 -13.55
C TYR A 201 -10.65 -1.60 -12.81
N LYS A 202 -10.80 -2.04 -11.55
CA LYS A 202 -11.97 -1.65 -10.73
C LYS A 202 -12.03 -0.14 -10.47
N ILE A 203 -10.90 0.48 -10.17
CA ILE A 203 -10.81 1.93 -9.95
C ILE A 203 -11.20 2.69 -11.22
N CYS A 204 -10.67 2.30 -12.37
CA CYS A 204 -11.04 2.87 -13.67
C CYS A 204 -12.54 2.73 -13.97
N ARG A 205 -13.12 1.55 -13.69
CA ARG A 205 -14.55 1.31 -13.86
C ARG A 205 -15.41 2.23 -12.99
N ILE A 206 -14.96 2.50 -11.76
CA ILE A 206 -15.64 3.44 -10.86
C ILE A 206 -15.44 4.87 -11.38
N ALA A 207 -14.21 5.27 -11.73
CA ALA A 207 -13.90 6.61 -12.21
C ALA A 207 -14.71 6.98 -13.47
N ARG A 208 -14.88 6.04 -14.40
CA ARG A 208 -15.69 6.23 -15.61
C ARG A 208 -17.13 6.70 -15.32
N LYS A 209 -17.72 6.28 -14.20
CA LYS A 209 -19.09 6.70 -13.82
C LYS A 209 -19.18 8.16 -13.36
N TYR A 210 -18.04 8.80 -13.08
CA TYR A 210 -17.98 10.19 -12.59
C TYR A 210 -17.43 11.16 -13.64
N ILE A 211 -16.91 10.66 -14.77
CA ILE A 211 -16.32 11.46 -15.85
C ILE A 211 -17.31 11.60 -17.02
N VAL A 212 -18.27 10.69 -17.12
CA VAL A 212 -19.38 10.71 -18.10
C VAL A 212 -20.65 11.23 -17.44
#